data_81a854204566cbf4f6335e3e97d3bbe9
#
_entry.id   81a854204566cbf4f6335e3e97d3bbe9
#
_cell.length_a   1.000
_cell.length_b   1.000
_cell.length_c   1.000
_cell.angle_alpha   90.00
_cell.angle_beta   90.00
_cell.angle_gamma   90.00
#
_symmetry.space_group_name_H-M   'P 1'
#
loop_
_entity.id
_entity.type
_entity.pdbx_description
1 polymer ?
#
loop_
_entity_poly.entity_id
_entity_poly.type
_entity_poly.pdbx_seq_one_letter_code
_entity_poly.pdbx_strand_id
1 'polypeptide(L)'
;MKEMETEKFKKFGSSFLLLLLGVGVGLPVVISLIMALTSKDGFRLDVFLPLCLVFAFIIWIILLMTIAWGTLTPLLTKGTYKKIDSLPYRFNNSFQGRNGRLLIDVDNGMIGFISAYNPFEIQIFNASRIDRMETIASTMTGVRFVFYLDGKKMTMYTLLSNRAVNLKSSMGVEAISKADTFVELLKAAKNRAEGRA
;
A
#
# COMPACT_ATOMS: atom_id res chain seq x y z
N MET A 1 -8.81 8.75 30.95
CA MET A 1 -7.97 8.13 29.89
C MET A 1 -8.04 9.07 28.70
N LYS A 2 -6.93 9.81 28.38
CA LYS A 2 -6.91 10.71 27.24
C LYS A 2 -7.09 9.87 25.97
N GLU A 3 -8.15 10.14 25.20
CA GLU A 3 -8.24 9.70 23.81
C GLU A 3 -6.95 10.15 23.12
N MET A 4 -6.10 9.19 22.78
CA MET A 4 -4.94 9.48 21.94
C MET A 4 -5.49 9.77 20.54
N GLU A 5 -5.48 11.03 20.17
CA GLU A 5 -5.85 11.50 18.84
C GLU A 5 -5.06 10.72 17.78
N THR A 6 -5.77 10.38 16.72
CA THR A 6 -5.17 9.80 15.52
C THR A 6 -4.22 10.84 14.93
N GLU A 7 -2.92 10.70 15.15
CA GLU A 7 -1.93 11.57 14.52
C GLU A 7 -1.91 11.27 13.01
N LYS A 8 -2.44 12.20 12.24
CA LYS A 8 -2.37 12.16 10.78
C LYS A 8 -1.13 12.91 10.33
N PHE A 9 -0.11 12.17 9.93
CA PHE A 9 1.04 12.76 9.25
C PHE A 9 0.69 13.06 7.80
N LYS A 10 0.06 14.20 7.58
CA LYS A 10 -0.28 14.69 6.25
C LYS A 10 0.94 15.39 5.65
N LYS A 11 1.82 14.63 5.00
CA LYS A 11 2.80 15.21 4.08
C LYS A 11 2.73 14.47 2.75
N PHE A 12 2.44 15.22 1.68
CA PHE A 12 2.55 14.84 0.27
C PHE A 12 1.30 14.30 -0.47
N GLY A 13 0.08 14.50 -0.05
CA GLY A 13 -1.08 14.24 -0.91
C GLY A 13 -0.99 14.97 -2.27
N SER A 14 -0.50 16.22 -2.25
CA SER A 14 -0.19 17.01 -3.45
C SER A 14 0.96 16.41 -4.28
N SER A 15 1.97 15.81 -3.66
CA SER A 15 3.13 15.26 -4.37
C SER A 15 2.83 13.94 -5.09
N PHE A 16 1.91 13.12 -4.58
CA PHE A 16 1.49 11.92 -5.31
C PHE A 16 0.69 12.27 -6.55
N LEU A 17 -0.23 13.23 -6.44
CA LEU A 17 -0.97 13.76 -7.57
C LEU A 17 -0.03 14.40 -8.60
N LEU A 18 0.93 15.20 -8.15
CA LEU A 18 1.95 15.80 -9.01
C LEU A 18 2.83 14.76 -9.70
N LEU A 19 3.19 13.67 -9.00
CA LEU A 19 3.94 12.57 -9.59
C LEU A 19 3.11 11.82 -10.64
N LEU A 20 1.83 11.54 -10.35
CA LEU A 20 0.92 10.94 -11.32
C LEU A 20 0.71 11.82 -12.55
N LEU A 21 0.54 13.12 -12.36
CA LEU A 21 0.42 14.08 -13.46
C LEU A 21 1.74 14.21 -14.23
N GLY A 22 2.87 14.27 -13.54
CA GLY A 22 4.19 14.34 -14.18
C GLY A 22 4.49 13.11 -15.03
N VAL A 23 4.19 11.92 -14.55
CA VAL A 23 4.38 10.68 -15.31
C VAL A 23 3.26 10.48 -16.33
N GLY A 24 2.00 10.71 -15.96
CA GLY A 24 0.84 10.45 -16.82
C GLY A 24 0.66 11.46 -17.97
N VAL A 25 1.18 12.67 -17.81
CA VAL A 25 1.07 13.74 -18.84
C VAL A 25 2.45 14.18 -19.33
N GLY A 26 3.40 14.41 -18.40
CA GLY A 26 4.71 14.93 -18.77
C GLY A 26 5.53 13.95 -19.61
N LEU A 27 5.54 12.67 -19.26
CA LEU A 27 6.27 11.64 -20.00
C LEU A 27 5.75 11.43 -21.43
N PRO A 28 4.42 11.33 -21.67
CA PRO A 28 3.86 11.31 -23.04
C PRO A 28 4.27 12.50 -23.89
N VAL A 29 4.21 13.71 -23.30
CA VAL A 29 4.60 14.94 -24.01
C VAL A 29 6.07 14.90 -24.41
N VAL A 30 6.97 14.51 -23.50
CA VAL A 30 8.41 14.41 -23.79
C VAL A 30 8.69 13.37 -24.88
N ILE A 31 8.10 12.17 -24.79
CA ILE A 31 8.28 11.10 -25.78
C ILE A 31 7.79 11.58 -27.16
N SER A 32 6.58 12.16 -27.22
CA SER A 32 6.00 12.65 -28.47
C SER A 32 6.79 13.79 -29.08
N LEU A 33 7.36 14.67 -28.25
CA LEU A 33 8.22 15.76 -28.69
C LEU A 33 9.51 15.22 -29.30
N ILE A 34 10.17 14.26 -28.66
CA ILE A 34 11.37 13.60 -29.18
C ILE A 34 11.06 12.97 -30.55
N MET A 35 9.95 12.21 -30.64
CA MET A 35 9.57 11.57 -31.90
C MET A 35 9.25 12.58 -33.00
N ALA A 36 8.55 13.67 -32.66
CA ALA A 36 8.24 14.72 -33.63
C ALA A 36 9.49 15.47 -34.13
N LEU A 37 10.46 15.71 -33.24
CA LEU A 37 11.73 16.37 -33.61
C LEU A 37 12.67 15.47 -34.40
N THR A 38 12.59 14.15 -34.21
CA THR A 38 13.42 13.18 -34.97
C THR A 38 12.78 12.75 -36.29
N SER A 39 11.54 13.18 -36.55
CA SER A 39 10.90 12.93 -37.84
C SER A 39 11.60 13.64 -38.99
N LYS A 40 11.76 12.95 -40.14
CA LYS A 40 12.37 13.51 -41.33
C LYS A 40 11.59 14.69 -41.92
N ASP A 41 10.29 14.76 -41.65
CA ASP A 41 9.39 15.80 -42.15
C ASP A 41 9.34 17.04 -41.24
N GLY A 42 10.14 17.09 -40.18
CA GLY A 42 10.15 18.15 -39.19
C GLY A 42 8.98 18.07 -38.20
N PHE A 43 8.86 19.08 -37.35
CA PHE A 43 7.82 19.14 -36.32
C PHE A 43 6.44 19.40 -36.95
N ARG A 44 5.51 18.48 -36.77
CA ARG A 44 4.12 18.56 -37.25
C ARG A 44 3.14 18.41 -36.10
N LEU A 45 2.33 19.43 -35.88
CA LEU A 45 1.38 19.48 -34.74
C LEU A 45 0.24 18.46 -34.90
N ASP A 46 -0.18 18.20 -36.15
CA ASP A 46 -1.20 17.20 -36.49
C ASP A 46 -0.79 15.75 -36.24
N VAL A 47 0.51 15.50 -36.17
CA VAL A 47 1.08 14.19 -35.76
C VAL A 47 1.39 14.16 -34.25
N PHE A 48 1.89 15.28 -33.73
CA PHE A 48 2.29 15.38 -32.32
C PHE A 48 1.12 15.15 -31.35
N LEU A 49 -0.03 15.81 -31.57
CA LEU A 49 -1.19 15.71 -30.68
C LEU A 49 -1.77 14.29 -30.60
N PRO A 50 -2.05 13.58 -31.70
CA PRO A 50 -2.49 12.20 -31.63
C PRO A 50 -1.49 11.27 -30.92
N LEU A 51 -0.17 11.43 -31.16
CA LEU A 51 0.86 10.68 -30.48
C LEU A 51 0.84 10.91 -28.97
N CYS A 52 0.72 12.15 -28.50
CA CYS A 52 0.59 12.47 -27.10
C CYS A 52 -0.61 11.75 -26.45
N LEU A 53 -1.77 11.74 -27.13
CA LEU A 53 -2.97 11.08 -26.62
C LEU A 53 -2.80 9.56 -26.54
N VAL A 54 -2.20 8.93 -27.55
CA VAL A 54 -1.95 7.49 -27.56
C VAL A 54 -0.97 7.11 -26.45
N PHE A 55 0.16 7.80 -26.30
CA PHE A 55 1.12 7.53 -25.24
C PHE A 55 0.53 7.83 -23.86
N ALA A 56 -0.24 8.89 -23.69
CA ALA A 56 -0.92 9.18 -22.44
C ALA A 56 -1.88 8.05 -22.06
N PHE A 57 -2.69 7.57 -23.00
CA PHE A 57 -3.61 6.46 -22.77
C PHE A 57 -2.88 5.18 -22.34
N ILE A 58 -1.80 4.80 -23.05
CA ILE A 58 -0.99 3.61 -22.70
C ILE A 58 -0.37 3.76 -21.32
N ILE A 59 0.25 4.91 -21.01
CA ILE A 59 0.90 5.15 -19.72
C ILE A 59 -0.13 5.14 -18.59
N TRP A 60 -1.32 5.73 -18.78
CA TRP A 60 -2.38 5.70 -17.79
C TRP A 60 -2.89 4.27 -17.53
N ILE A 61 -3.04 3.44 -18.55
CA ILE A 61 -3.39 2.01 -18.36
C ILE A 61 -2.32 1.30 -17.53
N ILE A 62 -1.04 1.48 -17.86
CA ILE A 62 0.07 0.87 -17.13
C ILE A 62 0.09 1.35 -15.68
N LEU A 63 -0.07 2.65 -15.42
CA LEU A 63 -0.15 3.21 -14.07
C LEU A 63 -1.32 2.63 -13.27
N LEU A 64 -2.52 2.60 -13.86
CA LEU A 64 -3.69 2.03 -13.22
C LEU A 64 -3.50 0.54 -12.89
N MET A 65 -2.94 -0.23 -13.82
CA MET A 65 -2.65 -1.64 -13.59
C MET A 65 -1.63 -1.84 -12.47
N THR A 66 -0.51 -1.09 -12.47
CA THR A 66 0.53 -1.22 -11.46
C THR A 66 0.05 -0.79 -10.06
N ILE A 67 -0.81 0.23 -9.98
CA ILE A 67 -1.47 0.64 -8.74
C ILE A 67 -2.46 -0.43 -8.29
N ALA A 68 -3.34 -0.90 -9.20
CA ALA A 68 -4.34 -1.92 -8.90
C ALA A 68 -3.71 -3.24 -8.45
N TRP A 69 -2.56 -3.62 -9.01
CA TRP A 69 -1.83 -4.84 -8.63
C TRP A 69 -0.93 -4.63 -7.40
N GLY A 70 -0.77 -3.41 -6.94
CA GLY A 70 0.03 -3.08 -5.75
C GLY A 70 1.53 -3.30 -5.94
N THR A 71 2.02 -3.40 -7.17
CA THR A 71 3.44 -3.62 -7.47
C THR A 71 4.31 -2.41 -7.09
N LEU A 72 3.76 -1.20 -7.16
CA LEU A 72 4.45 0.04 -6.75
C LEU A 72 4.36 0.31 -5.25
N THR A 73 3.49 -0.40 -4.51
CA THR A 73 3.26 -0.15 -3.08
C THR A 73 4.55 -0.19 -2.24
N PRO A 74 5.47 -1.16 -2.39
CA PRO A 74 6.70 -1.20 -1.61
C PRO A 74 7.59 0.02 -1.85
N LEU A 75 7.64 0.49 -3.09
CA LEU A 75 8.46 1.63 -3.49
C LEU A 75 7.87 2.94 -2.95
N LEU A 76 6.57 3.13 -3.12
CA LEU A 76 5.86 4.33 -2.71
C LEU A 76 5.83 4.49 -1.18
N THR A 77 5.64 3.40 -0.45
CA THR A 77 5.57 3.42 1.02
C THR A 77 6.95 3.50 1.70
N LYS A 78 8.03 3.16 0.99
CA LYS A 78 9.40 3.16 1.53
C LYS A 78 9.83 4.55 2.05
N GLY A 79 9.49 5.61 1.33
CA GLY A 79 9.82 6.98 1.72
C GLY A 79 9.12 7.43 2.99
N THR A 80 7.84 7.07 3.13
CA THR A 80 7.06 7.36 4.33
C THR A 80 7.51 6.52 5.51
N TYR A 81 7.84 5.24 5.28
CA TYR A 81 8.36 4.34 6.30
C TYR A 81 9.66 4.87 6.93
N LYS A 82 10.59 5.41 6.13
CA LYS A 82 11.84 6.00 6.66
C LYS A 82 11.62 7.19 7.61
N LYS A 83 10.49 7.88 7.51
CA LYS A 83 10.18 9.04 8.37
C LYS A 83 9.63 8.62 9.74
N ILE A 84 9.29 7.35 9.91
CA ILE A 84 8.75 6.79 11.15
C ILE A 84 9.80 6.74 12.25
N ASP A 85 11.08 6.67 11.89
CA ASP A 85 12.20 6.68 12.85
C ASP A 85 12.23 7.96 13.74
N SER A 86 11.54 9.03 13.29
CA SER A 86 11.39 10.28 14.06
C SER A 86 10.22 10.26 15.05
N LEU A 87 9.40 9.21 15.06
CA LEU A 87 8.24 9.08 15.93
C LEU A 87 8.61 8.47 17.27
N PRO A 88 7.85 8.75 18.34
CA PRO A 88 8.07 8.14 19.65
C PRO A 88 7.75 6.64 19.70
N TYR A 89 7.23 6.08 18.62
CA TYR A 89 6.81 4.68 18.51
C TYR A 89 7.90 3.83 17.86
N ARG A 90 8.15 2.63 18.38
CA ARG A 90 9.10 1.67 17.83
C ARG A 90 8.37 0.56 17.08
N PHE A 91 8.08 0.79 15.81
CA PHE A 91 7.46 -0.23 14.97
C PHE A 91 8.44 -1.34 14.58
N ASN A 92 8.64 -2.29 15.50
CA ASN A 92 9.57 -3.41 15.31
C ASN A 92 9.06 -4.44 14.30
N ASN A 93 7.75 -4.49 14.10
CA ASN A 93 7.13 -5.43 13.17
C ASN A 93 6.46 -4.69 12.03
N SER A 94 6.77 -5.09 10.79
CA SER A 94 6.16 -4.50 9.61
C SER A 94 5.73 -5.57 8.61
N PHE A 95 4.57 -5.37 8.00
CA PHE A 95 4.06 -6.21 6.93
C PHE A 95 3.79 -5.37 5.69
N GLN A 96 4.41 -5.75 4.56
CA GLN A 96 4.13 -5.16 3.27
C GLN A 96 3.12 -6.01 2.53
N GLY A 97 1.90 -5.52 2.43
CA GLY A 97 0.84 -6.12 1.62
C GLY A 97 0.58 -5.34 0.34
N ARG A 98 -0.35 -5.88 -0.48
CA ARG A 98 -0.80 -5.23 -1.71
C ARG A 98 -1.51 -3.89 -1.44
N ASN A 99 -2.31 -3.83 -0.39
CA ASN A 99 -3.15 -2.68 -0.05
C ASN A 99 -2.40 -1.58 0.72
N GLY A 100 -1.15 -1.84 1.11
CA GLY A 100 -0.36 -0.92 1.90
C GLY A 100 0.64 -1.64 2.81
N ARG A 101 1.19 -0.89 3.74
CA ARG A 101 2.11 -1.38 4.75
C ARG A 101 1.50 -1.24 6.14
N LEU A 102 1.50 -2.34 6.89
CA LEU A 102 1.09 -2.38 8.27
C LEU A 102 2.34 -2.37 9.16
N LEU A 103 2.30 -1.60 10.23
CA LEU A 103 3.37 -1.43 11.21
C LEU A 103 2.77 -1.72 12.58
N ILE A 104 3.48 -2.47 13.41
CA ILE A 104 2.99 -2.87 14.74
C ILE A 104 4.07 -2.58 15.77
N ASP A 105 3.72 -1.78 16.76
CA ASP A 105 4.47 -1.56 17.99
C ASP A 105 3.72 -2.28 19.13
N VAL A 106 4.17 -3.48 19.44
CA VAL A 106 3.54 -4.31 20.48
C VAL A 106 3.74 -3.70 21.85
N ASP A 107 4.91 -3.11 22.11
CA ASP A 107 5.28 -2.59 23.42
C ASP A 107 4.41 -1.39 23.84
N ASN A 108 4.05 -0.55 22.89
CA ASN A 108 3.21 0.63 23.12
C ASN A 108 1.73 0.40 22.73
N GLY A 109 1.38 -0.78 22.20
CA GLY A 109 0.03 -1.07 21.73
C GLY A 109 -0.43 -0.17 20.58
N MET A 110 0.50 0.20 19.69
CA MET A 110 0.23 1.13 18.60
C MET A 110 0.34 0.44 17.25
N ILE A 111 -0.48 0.87 16.31
CA ILE A 111 -0.52 0.36 14.95
C ILE A 111 -0.44 1.52 13.98
N GLY A 112 0.46 1.40 13.00
CA GLY A 112 0.58 2.32 11.87
C GLY A 112 0.12 1.64 10.59
N PHE A 113 -0.61 2.37 9.75
CA PHE A 113 -1.00 1.90 8.42
C PHE A 113 -0.69 2.94 7.37
N ILE A 114 0.01 2.51 6.32
CA ILE A 114 0.30 3.31 5.12
C ILE A 114 -0.46 2.68 3.97
N SER A 115 -1.48 3.38 3.47
CA SER A 115 -2.29 2.87 2.36
C SER A 115 -1.54 2.92 1.03
N ALA A 116 -1.74 1.92 0.16
CA ALA A 116 -1.25 1.96 -1.22
C ALA A 116 -1.88 3.10 -2.04
N TYR A 117 -3.10 3.51 -1.69
CA TYR A 117 -3.82 4.61 -2.36
C TYR A 117 -3.41 6.00 -1.84
N ASN A 118 -2.81 6.06 -0.66
CA ASN A 118 -2.21 7.27 -0.10
C ASN A 118 -0.87 6.93 0.57
N PRO A 119 0.17 6.67 -0.22
CA PRO A 119 1.45 6.14 0.27
C PRO A 119 2.28 7.18 1.03
N PHE A 120 1.84 8.43 1.08
CA PHE A 120 2.56 9.53 1.72
C PHE A 120 1.96 9.92 3.07
N GLU A 121 0.91 9.23 3.50
CA GLU A 121 0.26 9.43 4.79
C GLU A 121 0.38 8.14 5.62
N ILE A 122 0.80 8.29 6.87
CA ILE A 122 0.69 7.23 7.86
C ILE A 122 -0.49 7.55 8.79
N GLN A 123 -1.34 6.56 8.99
CA GLN A 123 -2.41 6.60 9.98
C GLN A 123 -1.96 5.79 11.19
N ILE A 124 -1.84 6.44 12.34
CA ILE A 124 -1.44 5.79 13.59
C ILE A 124 -2.67 5.74 14.51
N PHE A 125 -2.89 4.59 15.11
CA PHE A 125 -4.02 4.38 16.01
C PHE A 125 -3.67 3.40 17.12
N ASN A 126 -4.40 3.51 18.21
CA ASN A 126 -4.27 2.59 19.35
C ASN A 126 -4.88 1.23 18.98
N ALA A 127 -4.17 0.14 19.29
CA ALA A 127 -4.60 -1.22 18.97
C ALA A 127 -5.90 -1.65 19.69
N SER A 128 -6.28 -0.96 20.79
CA SER A 128 -7.57 -1.20 21.48
C SER A 128 -8.79 -0.95 20.58
N ARG A 129 -8.63 -0.15 19.51
CA ARG A 129 -9.70 0.12 18.53
C ARG A 129 -9.95 -1.02 17.54
N ILE A 130 -9.18 -2.11 17.62
CA ILE A 130 -9.41 -3.29 16.80
C ILE A 130 -10.50 -4.15 17.45
N ASP A 131 -11.60 -4.33 16.75
CA ASP A 131 -12.74 -5.12 17.26
C ASP A 131 -12.49 -6.62 17.11
N ARG A 132 -12.13 -7.04 15.90
CA ARG A 132 -11.97 -8.44 15.52
C ARG A 132 -10.78 -8.63 14.58
N MET A 133 -10.14 -9.79 14.67
CA MET A 133 -9.05 -10.17 13.77
C MET A 133 -9.07 -11.68 13.50
N GLU A 134 -8.78 -12.06 12.25
CA GLU A 134 -8.83 -13.44 11.80
C GLU A 134 -7.93 -13.70 10.60
N THR A 135 -7.42 -14.92 10.49
CA THR A 135 -6.78 -15.42 9.28
C THR A 135 -7.82 -16.11 8.40
N ILE A 136 -7.80 -15.80 7.11
CA ILE A 136 -8.67 -16.43 6.11
C ILE A 136 -7.78 -17.06 5.04
N ALA A 137 -7.84 -18.39 4.94
CA ALA A 137 -7.19 -19.16 3.90
C ALA A 137 -8.24 -19.69 2.92
N SER A 138 -8.09 -19.39 1.65
CA SER A 138 -9.00 -19.81 0.58
C SER A 138 -8.23 -20.33 -0.61
N THR A 139 -8.63 -21.47 -1.13
CA THR A 139 -8.06 -22.04 -2.35
C THR A 139 -8.27 -21.17 -3.58
N MET A 140 -9.32 -20.35 -3.61
CA MET A 140 -9.64 -19.48 -4.74
C MET A 140 -8.96 -18.11 -4.67
N THR A 141 -8.80 -17.54 -3.48
CA THR A 141 -8.34 -16.14 -3.32
C THR A 141 -7.00 -16.01 -2.62
N GLY A 142 -6.41 -17.13 -2.17
CA GLY A 142 -5.16 -17.14 -1.44
C GLY A 142 -5.32 -16.94 0.07
N VAL A 143 -4.28 -16.45 0.73
CA VAL A 143 -4.22 -16.31 2.19
C VAL A 143 -4.15 -14.83 2.54
N ARG A 144 -4.95 -14.44 3.53
CA ARG A 144 -5.00 -13.08 4.05
C ARG A 144 -5.31 -13.09 5.54
N PHE A 145 -4.90 -12.07 6.25
CA PHE A 145 -5.44 -11.74 7.55
C PHE A 145 -6.34 -10.50 7.44
N VAL A 146 -7.34 -10.48 8.29
CA VAL A 146 -8.35 -9.43 8.32
C VAL A 146 -8.45 -8.92 9.74
N PHE A 147 -8.52 -7.62 9.90
CA PHE A 147 -8.85 -6.99 11.17
C PHE A 147 -9.86 -5.86 10.94
N TYR A 148 -10.63 -5.57 11.96
CA TYR A 148 -11.66 -4.53 11.92
C TYR A 148 -11.23 -3.39 12.84
N LEU A 149 -11.12 -2.19 12.27
CA LEU A 149 -10.79 -0.96 12.98
C LEU A 149 -12.02 -0.08 13.01
N ASP A 150 -12.61 0.13 14.19
CA ASP A 150 -13.88 0.86 14.37
C ASP A 150 -14.97 0.36 13.39
N GLY A 151 -15.14 -0.95 13.28
CA GLY A 151 -16.07 -1.59 12.37
C GLY A 151 -15.62 -1.59 10.88
N LYS A 152 -14.57 -0.87 10.50
CA LYS A 152 -14.05 -0.86 9.12
C LYS A 152 -13.12 -2.03 8.88
N LYS A 153 -13.46 -2.85 7.90
CA LYS A 153 -12.67 -4.02 7.50
C LYS A 153 -11.36 -3.63 6.81
N MET A 154 -10.25 -4.10 7.36
CA MET A 154 -8.92 -4.00 6.78
C MET A 154 -8.45 -5.41 6.37
N THR A 155 -7.97 -5.55 5.14
CA THR A 155 -7.55 -6.86 4.59
C THR A 155 -6.12 -6.77 4.10
N MET A 156 -5.26 -7.70 4.55
CA MET A 156 -3.86 -7.78 4.15
C MET A 156 -3.57 -9.18 3.59
N TYR A 157 -3.12 -9.25 2.35
CA TYR A 157 -2.81 -10.52 1.68
C TYR A 157 -1.37 -10.94 1.93
N THR A 158 -1.17 -12.12 2.51
CA THR A 158 0.13 -12.80 2.59
C THR A 158 0.42 -13.61 1.32
N LEU A 159 -0.65 -14.11 0.69
CA LEU A 159 -0.60 -14.76 -0.62
C LEU A 159 -1.86 -14.39 -1.39
N LEU A 160 -1.69 -13.68 -2.51
CA LEU A 160 -2.77 -13.39 -3.45
C LEU A 160 -2.55 -14.23 -4.72
N SER A 161 -3.58 -14.91 -5.17
CA SER A 161 -3.52 -15.67 -6.42
C SER A 161 -4.82 -15.51 -7.20
N ASN A 162 -4.68 -15.41 -8.52
CA ASN A 162 -5.80 -15.43 -9.46
C ASN A 162 -6.12 -16.87 -9.96
N ARG A 163 -5.37 -17.87 -9.46
CA ARG A 163 -5.58 -19.28 -9.75
C ARG A 163 -5.76 -20.02 -8.43
N ALA A 164 -6.34 -21.22 -8.52
CA ALA A 164 -6.48 -22.08 -7.35
C ALA A 164 -5.12 -22.33 -6.68
N VAL A 165 -5.06 -22.09 -5.38
CA VAL A 165 -3.85 -22.23 -4.55
C VAL A 165 -3.93 -23.55 -3.80
N ASN A 166 -2.89 -24.34 -3.87
CA ASN A 166 -2.74 -25.49 -3.00
C ASN A 166 -2.26 -25.01 -1.61
N LEU A 167 -3.19 -24.91 -0.67
CA LEU A 167 -2.89 -24.48 0.69
C LEU A 167 -1.97 -25.43 1.47
N LYS A 168 -1.82 -26.69 1.01
CA LYS A 168 -0.90 -27.67 1.58
C LYS A 168 0.50 -27.59 0.98
N SER A 169 0.73 -26.78 -0.04
CA SER A 169 2.08 -26.52 -0.57
C SER A 169 2.92 -25.75 0.45
N SER A 170 4.24 -25.82 0.32
CA SER A 170 5.15 -25.04 1.17
C SER A 170 4.81 -23.54 1.19
N MET A 171 4.50 -22.97 0.01
CA MET A 171 4.09 -21.57 -0.14
C MET A 171 2.75 -21.29 0.56
N GLY A 172 1.78 -22.20 0.47
CA GLY A 172 0.49 -22.06 1.14
C GLY A 172 0.63 -22.09 2.66
N VAL A 173 1.39 -23.06 3.18
CA VAL A 173 1.66 -23.21 4.63
C VAL A 173 2.43 -21.99 5.16
N GLU A 174 3.47 -21.54 4.46
CA GLU A 174 4.22 -20.34 4.84
C GLU A 174 3.34 -19.09 4.88
N ALA A 175 2.48 -18.93 3.89
CA ALA A 175 1.55 -17.78 3.84
C ALA A 175 0.54 -17.81 4.99
N ILE A 176 0.02 -18.98 5.38
CA ILE A 176 -0.88 -19.15 6.53
C ILE A 176 -0.11 -18.81 7.81
N SER A 177 1.05 -19.43 8.03
CA SER A 177 1.89 -19.18 9.20
C SER A 177 2.22 -17.69 9.36
N LYS A 178 2.55 -17.01 8.24
CA LYS A 178 2.81 -15.58 8.23
C LYS A 178 1.56 -14.78 8.61
N ALA A 179 0.38 -15.13 8.08
CA ALA A 179 -0.87 -14.46 8.44
C ALA A 179 -1.20 -14.63 9.93
N ASP A 180 -1.06 -15.84 10.46
CA ASP A 180 -1.29 -16.15 11.87
C ASP A 180 -0.33 -15.38 12.78
N THR A 181 0.95 -15.30 12.42
CA THR A 181 1.95 -14.49 13.15
C THR A 181 1.51 -13.03 13.26
N PHE A 182 1.01 -12.42 12.18
CA PHE A 182 0.55 -11.04 12.25
C PHE A 182 -0.75 -10.87 13.02
N VAL A 183 -1.64 -11.85 13.00
CA VAL A 183 -2.84 -11.86 13.86
C VAL A 183 -2.45 -11.91 15.33
N GLU A 184 -1.48 -12.76 15.71
CA GLU A 184 -0.98 -12.84 17.09
C GLU A 184 -0.27 -11.54 17.52
N LEU A 185 0.53 -10.91 16.65
CA LEU A 185 1.13 -9.60 16.93
C LEU A 185 0.07 -8.51 17.14
N LEU A 186 -1.00 -8.51 16.34
CA LEU A 186 -2.12 -7.58 16.51
C LEU A 186 -2.87 -7.82 17.83
N LYS A 187 -3.07 -9.09 18.22
CA LYS A 187 -3.66 -9.46 19.52
C LYS A 187 -2.78 -9.00 20.69
N ALA A 188 -1.47 -9.24 20.60
CA ALA A 188 -0.52 -8.80 21.61
C ALA A 188 -0.53 -7.27 21.77
N ALA A 189 -0.50 -6.53 20.65
CA ALA A 189 -0.60 -5.07 20.67
C ALA A 189 -1.93 -4.60 21.27
N LYS A 190 -3.05 -5.27 20.96
CA LYS A 190 -4.37 -4.96 21.54
C LYS A 190 -4.39 -5.20 23.04
N ASN A 191 -3.91 -6.36 23.50
CA ASN A 191 -3.85 -6.68 24.93
C ASN A 191 -3.01 -5.65 25.68
N ARG A 192 -1.88 -5.25 25.12
CA ARG A 192 -1.03 -4.22 25.70
C ARG A 192 -1.74 -2.87 25.80
N ALA A 193 -2.42 -2.47 24.72
CA ALA A 193 -3.20 -1.23 24.67
C ALA A 193 -4.36 -1.20 25.67
N GLU A 194 -4.96 -2.36 25.98
CA GLU A 194 -6.05 -2.53 26.94
C GLU A 194 -5.55 -2.74 28.38
N GLY A 195 -4.23 -2.77 28.61
CA GLY A 195 -3.63 -3.01 29.93
C GLY A 195 -3.80 -4.46 30.44
N ARG A 196 -3.99 -5.41 29.52
CA ARG A 196 -4.19 -6.84 29.81
C ARG A 196 -2.89 -7.67 29.65
N ALA A 197 -1.75 -7.00 29.54
CA ALA A 197 -0.44 -7.65 29.35
C ALA A 197 0.19 -7.99 30.70
#